data_5bccc661fca3a8d89bb7ab28639e5a67
#
_entry.id   5bccc661fca3a8d89bb7ab28639e5a67
#
_cell.length_a   1.000
_cell.length_b   1.000
_cell.length_c   1.000
_cell.angle_alpha   90.00
_cell.angle_beta   90.00
_cell.angle_gamma   90.00
#
_symmetry.space_group_name_H-M   'P 1'
#
loop_
_entity.id
_entity.type
_entity.pdbx_description
1 polymer ?
#
loop_
_entity_poly.entity_id
_entity_poly.type
_entity_poly.pdbx_seq_one_letter_code
_entity_poly.pdbx_strand_id
1 'polypeptide(L)'
;MLINKQIDGTKLTIALEGRLETTAAYELAAELRTSVKGIKELIFDMTKLDYVSSAGLRVLQRAQKVMNKQGNMTVKNANSDVRGIFEVTGFDEILNIE
;
A
#
# COMPACT_ATOMS: atom_id res chain seq x y z
N MET A 1 -5.49 12.46 -4.70
CA MET A 1 -5.68 11.04 -4.31
C MET A 1 -6.59 10.94 -3.10
N LEU A 2 -7.44 9.95 -3.08
CA LEU A 2 -8.25 9.63 -1.91
C LEU A 2 -7.65 8.44 -1.17
N ILE A 3 -7.53 8.59 0.15
CA ILE A 3 -7.02 7.54 1.03
C ILE A 3 -8.14 7.24 2.03
N ASN A 4 -8.77 6.09 1.89
CA ASN A 4 -9.86 5.67 2.76
C ASN A 4 -9.38 4.57 3.69
N LYS A 5 -9.54 4.77 4.99
CA LYS A 5 -9.09 3.83 6.01
C LYS A 5 -10.27 3.19 6.71
N GLN A 6 -10.16 1.90 6.96
CA GLN A 6 -11.16 1.15 7.71
C GLN A 6 -10.45 0.25 8.71
N ILE A 7 -10.78 0.40 9.98
CA ILE A 7 -10.15 -0.37 11.06
C ILE A 7 -11.17 -1.35 11.62
N ASP A 8 -10.76 -2.60 11.75
CA ASP A 8 -11.52 -3.65 12.40
C ASP A 8 -10.59 -4.41 13.34
N GLY A 9 -10.60 -4.02 14.62
CA GLY A 9 -9.66 -4.58 15.60
C GLY A 9 -8.22 -4.23 15.26
N THR A 10 -7.39 -5.23 14.98
CA THR A 10 -5.99 -5.05 14.59
C THR A 10 -5.79 -5.12 13.08
N LYS A 11 -6.88 -5.11 12.32
CA LYS A 11 -6.84 -5.12 10.86
C LYS A 11 -7.15 -3.73 10.30
N LEU A 12 -6.26 -3.21 9.48
CA LEU A 12 -6.42 -1.93 8.80
C LEU A 12 -6.48 -2.16 7.29
N THR A 13 -7.55 -1.69 6.67
CA THR A 13 -7.68 -1.68 5.21
C THR A 13 -7.56 -0.25 4.73
N ILE A 14 -6.66 -0.02 3.78
CA ILE A 14 -6.47 1.28 3.14
C ILE A 14 -6.81 1.13 1.67
N ALA A 15 -7.89 1.80 1.25
CA ALA A 15 -8.28 1.86 -0.16
C ALA A 15 -7.71 3.13 -0.76
N LEU A 16 -6.97 2.97 -1.84
CA LEU A 16 -6.34 4.07 -2.57
C LEU A 16 -7.10 4.33 -3.86
N GLU A 17 -7.40 5.60 -4.13
CA GLU A 17 -8.13 6.00 -5.33
C GLU A 17 -7.38 7.11 -6.06
N GLY A 18 -7.07 6.90 -7.32
CA GLY A 18 -6.37 7.84 -8.18
C GLY A 18 -4.96 7.40 -8.53
N ARG A 19 -4.00 8.33 -8.45
CA ARG A 19 -2.61 8.09 -8.86
C ARG A 19 -1.69 8.28 -7.66
N LEU A 20 -0.94 7.24 -7.34
CA LEU A 20 0.03 7.30 -6.23
C LEU A 20 1.35 7.87 -6.76
N GLU A 21 1.35 9.17 -7.00
CA GLU A 21 2.52 9.93 -7.44
C GLU A 21 3.21 10.57 -6.24
N THR A 22 4.23 11.40 -6.47
CA THR A 22 5.11 11.89 -5.42
C THR A 22 4.39 12.58 -4.26
N THR A 23 3.48 13.51 -4.55
CA THR A 23 2.73 14.21 -3.50
C THR A 23 1.83 13.27 -2.72
N ALA A 24 1.11 12.39 -3.44
CA ALA A 24 0.24 11.40 -2.82
C ALA A 24 1.05 10.40 -1.98
N ALA A 25 2.27 10.07 -2.43
CA ALA A 25 3.15 9.17 -1.67
C ALA A 25 3.54 9.79 -0.32
N TYR A 26 3.82 11.09 -0.28
CA TYR A 26 4.10 11.79 0.98
C TYR A 26 2.89 11.78 1.91
N GLU A 27 1.70 11.99 1.36
CA GLU A 27 0.46 11.94 2.14
C GLU A 27 0.23 10.54 2.73
N LEU A 28 0.43 9.51 1.92
CA LEU A 28 0.28 8.14 2.38
C LEU A 28 1.32 7.78 3.44
N ALA A 29 2.57 8.21 3.25
CA ALA A 29 3.62 7.97 4.24
C ALA A 29 3.26 8.60 5.59
N ALA A 30 2.73 9.82 5.58
CA ALA A 30 2.31 10.51 6.80
C ALA A 30 1.17 9.77 7.50
N GLU A 31 0.18 9.29 6.74
CA GLU A 31 -0.93 8.51 7.28
C GLU A 31 -0.42 7.20 7.93
N LEU A 32 0.50 6.52 7.28
CA LEU A 32 1.00 5.24 7.76
C LEU A 32 1.76 5.36 9.09
N ARG A 33 2.46 6.48 9.31
CA ARG A 33 3.25 6.66 10.53
C ARG A 33 2.45 6.45 11.81
N THR A 34 1.20 6.87 11.82
CA THR A 34 0.33 6.71 12.98
C THR A 34 -0.64 5.56 12.83
N SER A 35 -1.13 5.31 11.63
CA SER A 35 -2.20 4.35 11.39
C SER A 35 -1.78 2.90 11.61
N VAL A 36 -0.51 2.55 11.40
CA VAL A 36 -0.05 1.17 11.52
C VAL A 36 0.29 0.74 12.95
N LYS A 37 0.28 1.66 13.90
CA LYS A 37 0.59 1.31 15.30
C LYS A 37 -0.43 0.31 15.83
N GLY A 38 0.07 -0.83 16.32
CA GLY A 38 -0.77 -1.89 16.86
C GLY A 38 -1.51 -2.72 15.83
N ILE A 39 -1.31 -2.47 14.55
CA ILE A 39 -1.97 -3.21 13.48
C ILE A 39 -1.20 -4.50 13.21
N LYS A 40 -1.93 -5.61 13.12
CA LYS A 40 -1.37 -6.93 12.81
C LYS A 40 -1.59 -7.34 11.37
N GLU A 41 -2.63 -6.79 10.72
CA GLU A 41 -2.90 -7.06 9.31
C GLU A 41 -3.18 -5.75 8.59
N LEU A 42 -2.36 -5.44 7.59
CA LEU A 42 -2.54 -4.26 6.75
C LEU A 42 -2.90 -4.70 5.34
N ILE A 43 -4.02 -4.21 4.83
CA ILE A 43 -4.47 -4.51 3.48
C ILE A 43 -4.53 -3.21 2.70
N PHE A 44 -3.86 -3.18 1.54
CA PHE A 44 -4.04 -2.13 0.55
C PHE A 44 -5.02 -2.62 -0.51
N ASP A 45 -6.16 -1.96 -0.60
CA ASP A 45 -7.15 -2.23 -1.64
C ASP A 45 -6.91 -1.26 -2.80
N MET A 46 -6.49 -1.80 -3.93
CA MET A 46 -6.08 -1.02 -5.10
C MET A 46 -7.10 -1.02 -6.22
N THR A 47 -8.35 -1.35 -5.91
CA THR A 47 -9.43 -1.42 -6.92
C THR A 47 -9.51 -0.16 -7.77
N LYS A 48 -9.33 1.02 -7.16
CA LYS A 48 -9.47 2.32 -7.83
C LYS A 48 -8.15 3.04 -8.02
N LEU A 49 -7.03 2.33 -7.91
CA LEU A 49 -5.71 2.91 -8.14
C LEU A 49 -5.32 2.75 -9.60
N ASP A 50 -4.93 3.86 -10.24
CA ASP A 50 -4.61 3.90 -11.66
C ASP A 50 -3.10 3.83 -11.94
N TYR A 51 -2.27 4.24 -10.99
CA TYR A 51 -0.83 4.36 -11.22
C TYR A 51 -0.05 4.42 -9.93
N VAL A 52 1.18 3.87 -9.94
CA VAL A 52 2.13 3.95 -8.81
C VAL A 52 3.46 4.46 -9.34
N SER A 53 3.96 5.56 -8.77
CA SER A 53 5.28 6.09 -9.07
C SER A 53 6.36 5.39 -8.25
N SER A 54 7.63 5.67 -8.56
CA SER A 54 8.73 5.14 -7.76
C SER A 54 8.67 5.60 -6.31
N ALA A 55 8.21 6.82 -6.06
CA ALA A 55 8.00 7.31 -4.70
C ALA A 55 6.90 6.50 -3.99
N GLY A 56 5.81 6.19 -4.71
CA GLY A 56 4.75 5.34 -4.18
C GLY A 56 5.23 3.93 -3.85
N LEU A 57 6.03 3.35 -4.73
CA LEU A 57 6.62 2.02 -4.49
C LEU A 57 7.46 2.01 -3.22
N ARG A 58 8.24 3.07 -2.98
CA ARG A 58 9.06 3.16 -1.76
C ARG A 58 8.21 3.20 -0.49
N VAL A 59 7.09 3.90 -0.52
CA VAL A 59 6.17 3.95 0.62
C VAL A 59 5.59 2.57 0.89
N LEU A 60 5.17 1.87 -0.15
CA LEU A 60 4.66 0.49 0.00
C LEU A 60 5.74 -0.44 0.54
N GLN A 61 6.99 -0.30 0.07
CA GLN A 61 8.10 -1.10 0.55
C GLN A 61 8.37 -0.87 2.04
N ARG A 62 8.36 0.40 2.47
CA ARG A 62 8.55 0.73 3.89
C ARG A 62 7.44 0.16 4.76
N ALA A 63 6.21 0.25 4.29
CA ALA A 63 5.07 -0.35 4.98
C ALA A 63 5.25 -1.86 5.12
N GLN A 64 5.70 -2.52 4.05
CA GLN A 64 5.96 -3.96 4.08
C GLN A 64 7.03 -4.31 5.12
N LYS A 65 8.11 -3.52 5.19
CA LYS A 65 9.17 -3.76 6.18
C LYS A 65 8.66 -3.63 7.62
N VAL A 66 7.84 -2.62 7.88
CA VAL A 66 7.23 -2.44 9.20
C VAL A 66 6.34 -3.63 9.53
N MET A 67 5.48 -4.01 8.59
CA MET A 67 4.53 -5.10 8.82
C MET A 67 5.20 -6.46 8.92
N ASN A 68 6.34 -6.67 8.27
CA ASN A 68 7.10 -7.92 8.42
C ASN A 68 7.56 -8.14 9.86
N LYS A 69 7.71 -7.06 10.63
CA LYS A 69 8.13 -7.15 12.04
C LYS A 69 6.96 -7.31 13.00
N GLN A 70 5.75 -6.89 12.61
CA GLN A 70 4.63 -6.87 13.54
C GLN A 70 3.42 -7.69 13.08
N GLY A 71 3.38 -8.10 11.82
CA GLY A 71 2.24 -8.87 11.31
C GLY A 71 2.36 -9.15 9.83
N ASN A 72 1.30 -8.85 9.08
CA ASN A 72 1.19 -9.12 7.64
C ASN A 72 0.74 -7.89 6.89
N MET A 73 1.16 -7.82 5.63
CA MET A 73 0.65 -6.83 4.69
C MET A 73 0.31 -7.52 3.38
N THR A 74 -0.83 -7.15 2.79
CA THR A 74 -1.30 -7.70 1.53
C THR A 74 -1.76 -6.58 0.62
N VAL A 75 -1.42 -6.67 -0.67
CA VAL A 75 -1.92 -5.77 -1.71
C VAL A 75 -2.97 -6.53 -2.51
N LYS A 76 -4.18 -5.99 -2.59
CA LYS A 76 -5.31 -6.64 -3.26
C LYS A 76 -5.87 -5.79 -4.40
N ASN A 77 -6.41 -6.48 -5.39
CA ASN A 77 -7.23 -5.88 -6.45
C ASN A 77 -6.48 -4.89 -7.35
N ALA A 78 -5.16 -5.04 -7.50
CA ALA A 78 -4.43 -4.23 -8.45
C ALA A 78 -4.85 -4.60 -9.88
N ASN A 79 -5.12 -3.57 -10.71
CA ASN A 79 -5.45 -3.81 -12.11
C ASN A 79 -4.20 -4.23 -12.89
N SER A 80 -4.37 -4.56 -14.18
CA SER A 80 -3.26 -5.05 -15.00
C SER A 80 -2.15 -4.02 -15.16
N ASP A 81 -2.47 -2.74 -15.25
CA ASP A 81 -1.46 -1.68 -15.38
C ASP A 81 -0.61 -1.56 -14.11
N VAL A 82 -1.25 -1.55 -12.94
CA VAL A 82 -0.56 -1.48 -11.66
C VAL A 82 0.25 -2.75 -11.41
N ARG A 83 -0.31 -3.92 -11.74
CA ARG A 83 0.42 -5.19 -11.66
C ARG A 83 1.65 -5.19 -12.55
N GLY A 84 1.52 -4.64 -13.76
CA GLY A 84 2.63 -4.49 -14.69
C GLY A 84 3.76 -3.66 -14.09
N ILE A 85 3.42 -2.58 -13.39
CA ILE A 85 4.42 -1.75 -12.69
C ILE A 85 5.15 -2.58 -11.63
N PHE A 86 4.44 -3.36 -10.83
CA PHE A 86 5.07 -4.21 -9.82
C PHE A 86 6.00 -5.24 -10.45
N GLU A 87 5.58 -5.86 -11.55
CA GLU A 87 6.39 -6.88 -12.24
C GLU A 87 7.65 -6.29 -12.84
N VAL A 88 7.54 -5.18 -13.58
CA VAL A 88 8.67 -4.54 -14.25
C VAL A 88 9.70 -4.03 -13.24
N THR A 89 9.25 -3.57 -12.09
CA THR A 89 10.13 -3.03 -11.04
C THR A 89 10.64 -4.10 -10.08
N GLY A 90 10.16 -5.33 -10.18
CA GLY A 90 10.52 -6.41 -9.25
C GLY A 90 9.83 -6.32 -7.89
N PHE A 91 8.89 -5.39 -7.72
CA PHE A 91 8.19 -5.22 -6.45
C PHE A 91 7.19 -6.33 -6.17
N ASP A 92 6.81 -7.10 -7.19
CA ASP A 92 5.98 -8.30 -7.01
C ASP A 92 6.68 -9.36 -6.15
N GLU A 93 8.01 -9.30 -6.04
CA GLU A 93 8.78 -10.18 -5.15
C GLU A 93 8.99 -9.59 -3.76
N ILE A 94 8.78 -8.28 -3.62
CA ILE A 94 8.95 -7.56 -2.35
C ILE A 94 7.63 -7.49 -1.59
N LEU A 95 6.55 -7.22 -2.32
CA LEU A 95 5.21 -7.08 -1.77
C LEU A 95 4.46 -8.41 -1.85
N ASN A 96 3.55 -8.62 -0.90
CA ASN A 96 2.63 -9.76 -0.97
C ASN A 96 1.40 -9.34 -1.77
N ILE A 97 1.36 -9.72 -3.04
CA ILE A 97 0.31 -9.33 -3.98
C ILE A 97 -0.63 -10.51 -4.20
N GLU A 98 -1.92 -10.26 -3.97
CA GLU A 98 -2.98 -11.24 -4.24
C GLU A 98 -3.76 -10.89 -5.49
#